data_4b48b1b1a9990055e843e00de4a8d5c8
#
_entry.id   4b48b1b1a9990055e843e00de4a8d5c8
#
_cell.length_a   1.000
_cell.length_b   1.000
_cell.length_c   1.000
_cell.angle_alpha   90.00
_cell.angle_beta   90.00
_cell.angle_gamma   90.00
#
_symmetry.space_group_name_H-M   'P 1'
#
loop_
_entity.id
_entity.type
_entity.pdbx_description
1 polymer ?
#
loop_
_entity_poly.entity_id
_entity_poly.type
_entity_poly.pdbx_seq_one_letter_code
_entity_poly.pdbx_strand_id
1 'polypeptide(L)'
;MNKIRDFQRQRVYDWERSQTWFKPFVSYLTQEQVRSVIERLDKVFKRKTKTKIFFKGGYGGSYARGSTEIHLRKKWALNYGVILHEYAHLLTKDIHGRQFVSAYCNLLNIFHPKQPSIDELCQTMYQFRVSHDCFDEWRRKHKLSRRHKPFEAVPEIAIVEKPKKKRISAKQRCQMLTEEHDWLEIY
;
A
#
# COMPACT_ATOMS: atom_id res chain seq x y z
N MET A 1 0.27 -6.61 30.12
CA MET A 1 0.38 -5.60 29.03
C MET A 1 -1.00 -5.33 28.46
N ASN A 2 -1.52 -4.10 28.61
CA ASN A 2 -2.79 -3.72 27.99
C ASN A 2 -2.64 -3.71 26.48
N LYS A 3 -3.43 -4.56 25.80
CA LYS A 3 -3.45 -4.63 24.34
C LYS A 3 -4.01 -3.30 23.80
N ILE A 4 -3.21 -2.54 23.05
CA ILE A 4 -3.68 -1.31 22.40
C ILE A 4 -4.86 -1.67 21.51
N ARG A 5 -6.00 -1.02 21.77
CA ARG A 5 -7.24 -1.28 21.01
C ARG A 5 -7.20 -0.51 19.70
N ASP A 6 -7.32 -1.23 18.58
CA ASP A 6 -7.41 -0.64 17.24
C ASP A 6 -8.84 -0.16 16.96
N PHE A 7 -9.20 0.99 17.55
CA PHE A 7 -10.59 1.45 17.62
C PHE A 7 -11.11 2.08 16.32
N GLN A 8 -10.25 2.50 15.41
CA GLN A 8 -10.68 3.13 14.14
C GLN A 8 -10.15 2.45 12.88
N ARG A 9 -9.61 1.24 12.98
CA ARG A 9 -9.05 0.49 11.85
C ARG A 9 -9.98 0.45 10.65
N GLN A 10 -11.23 0.03 10.86
CA GLN A 10 -12.20 -0.09 9.77
C GLN A 10 -12.48 1.26 9.11
N ARG A 11 -12.61 2.33 9.91
CA ARG A 11 -12.85 3.69 9.40
C ARG A 11 -11.70 4.18 8.54
N VAL A 12 -10.45 3.91 8.94
CA VAL A 12 -9.26 4.26 8.16
C VAL A 12 -9.27 3.53 6.83
N TYR A 13 -9.53 2.22 6.82
CA TYR A 13 -9.58 1.45 5.58
C TYR A 13 -10.73 1.87 4.65
N ASP A 14 -11.90 2.19 5.19
CA ASP A 14 -13.04 2.65 4.39
C ASP A 14 -12.75 4.04 3.80
N TRP A 15 -12.13 4.92 4.59
CA TRP A 15 -11.63 6.21 4.10
C TRP A 15 -10.61 6.05 2.98
N GLU A 16 -9.59 5.22 3.15
CA GLU A 16 -8.57 4.97 2.12
C GLU A 16 -9.20 4.48 0.80
N ARG A 17 -10.09 3.50 0.88
CA ARG A 17 -10.76 2.93 -0.31
C ARG A 17 -11.62 3.94 -1.05
N SER A 18 -12.14 4.95 -0.38
CA SER A 18 -12.93 6.03 -0.99
C SER A 18 -12.05 7.00 -1.79
N GLN A 19 -10.74 7.04 -1.55
CA GLN A 19 -9.85 8.04 -2.12
C GLN A 19 -9.43 7.71 -3.55
N THR A 20 -9.40 8.72 -4.41
CA THR A 20 -8.94 8.57 -5.80
C THR A 20 -7.46 8.27 -5.92
N TRP A 21 -6.65 8.69 -4.96
CA TRP A 21 -5.22 8.43 -4.92
C TRP A 21 -4.87 7.03 -4.39
N PHE A 22 -5.79 6.37 -3.70
CA PHE A 22 -5.60 5.03 -3.15
C PHE A 22 -6.02 3.91 -4.12
N LYS A 23 -6.43 4.22 -5.35
CA LYS A 23 -6.87 3.19 -6.31
C LYS A 23 -5.73 2.18 -6.56
N PRO A 24 -5.78 0.97 -5.97
CA PRO A 24 -4.67 0.02 -5.99
C PRO A 24 -4.50 -0.67 -7.35
N PHE A 25 -5.30 -0.30 -8.36
CA PHE A 25 -5.34 -1.01 -9.63
C PHE A 25 -4.79 -0.21 -10.82
N VAL A 26 -4.33 1.02 -10.59
CA VAL A 26 -3.97 1.92 -11.70
C VAL A 26 -2.48 1.89 -12.02
N SER A 27 -1.62 1.75 -11.04
CA SER A 27 -0.17 1.61 -11.30
C SER A 27 0.51 0.84 -10.16
N TYR A 28 1.23 -0.22 -10.52
CA TYR A 28 2.03 -0.97 -9.57
C TYR A 28 3.50 -0.60 -9.71
N LEU A 29 4.14 -0.40 -8.56
CA LEU A 29 5.58 -0.26 -8.48
C LEU A 29 6.27 -1.60 -8.70
N THR A 30 7.46 -1.59 -9.29
CA THR A 30 8.34 -2.76 -9.23
C THR A 30 8.92 -2.93 -7.83
N GLN A 31 9.46 -4.10 -7.53
CA GLN A 31 10.09 -4.33 -6.22
C GLN A 31 11.29 -3.40 -6.00
N GLU A 32 12.04 -3.08 -7.04
CA GLU A 32 13.16 -2.14 -7.02
C GLU A 32 12.68 -0.72 -6.69
N GLN A 33 11.59 -0.28 -7.33
CA GLN A 33 10.99 1.01 -7.04
C GLN A 33 10.50 1.10 -5.58
N VAL A 34 9.86 0.03 -5.08
CA VAL A 34 9.45 -0.04 -3.66
C VAL A 34 10.67 0.09 -2.74
N ARG A 35 11.76 -0.61 -3.02
CA ARG A 35 13.00 -0.50 -2.23
C ARG A 35 13.54 0.92 -2.25
N SER A 36 13.60 1.56 -3.41
CA SER A 36 14.05 2.95 -3.56
C SER A 36 13.18 3.93 -2.76
N VAL A 37 11.84 3.74 -2.79
CA VAL A 37 10.91 4.54 -1.98
C VAL A 37 11.21 4.41 -0.49
N ILE A 38 11.33 3.20 0.02
CA ILE A 38 11.60 2.95 1.44
C ILE A 38 12.98 3.47 1.86
N GLU A 39 14.01 3.26 1.05
CA GLU A 39 15.36 3.80 1.33
C GLU A 39 15.37 5.33 1.41
N ARG A 40 14.61 5.99 0.52
CA ARG A 40 14.46 7.44 0.56
C ARG A 40 13.75 7.90 1.83
N LEU A 41 12.68 7.22 2.25
CA LEU A 41 11.99 7.49 3.50
C LEU A 41 12.92 7.26 4.70
N ASP A 42 13.65 6.16 4.74
CA ASP A 42 14.61 5.87 5.82
C ASP A 42 15.67 6.97 5.95
N LYS A 43 16.17 7.51 4.82
CA LYS A 43 17.10 8.65 4.82
C LYS A 43 16.46 9.93 5.37
N VAL A 44 15.24 10.25 4.95
CA VAL A 44 14.49 11.44 5.41
C VAL A 44 14.25 11.37 6.92
N PHE A 45 13.81 10.22 7.41
CA PHE A 45 13.51 9.98 8.83
C PHE A 45 14.76 9.62 9.65
N LYS A 46 15.96 9.65 9.05
CA LYS A 46 17.26 9.36 9.68
C LYS A 46 17.22 8.05 10.51
N ARG A 47 16.62 7.01 9.92
CA ARG A 47 16.46 5.73 10.62
C ARG A 47 17.83 5.08 10.87
N LYS A 48 18.08 4.70 12.13
CA LYS A 48 19.31 4.00 12.52
C LYS A 48 19.36 2.58 11.93
N THR A 49 18.21 1.93 11.84
CA THR A 49 18.09 0.57 11.28
C THR A 49 17.33 0.65 9.96
N LYS A 50 17.89 0.11 8.90
CA LYS A 50 17.22 0.02 7.59
C LYS A 50 15.96 -0.81 7.67
N THR A 51 14.92 -0.35 6.98
CA THR A 51 13.65 -1.09 6.88
C THR A 51 13.82 -2.32 6.00
N LYS A 52 13.45 -3.48 6.53
CA LYS A 52 13.43 -4.76 5.81
C LYS A 52 12.11 -4.90 5.05
N ILE A 53 12.18 -5.31 3.78
CA ILE A 53 11.00 -5.43 2.92
C ILE A 53 10.86 -6.88 2.45
N PHE A 54 9.67 -7.43 2.64
CA PHE A 54 9.33 -8.81 2.27
C PHE A 54 8.20 -8.81 1.25
N PHE A 55 8.44 -9.42 0.07
CA PHE A 55 7.48 -9.50 -1.03
C PHE A 55 6.80 -10.85 -1.17
N LYS A 56 7.20 -11.85 -0.37
CA LYS A 56 6.74 -13.24 -0.48
C LYS A 56 5.94 -13.69 0.74
N GLY A 57 5.01 -14.60 0.48
CA GLY A 57 4.53 -15.56 1.46
C GLY A 57 3.27 -15.20 2.21
N GLY A 58 2.43 -16.21 2.39
CA GLY A 58 1.34 -16.30 3.35
C GLY A 58 0.00 -15.72 2.91
N TYR A 59 -1.01 -16.07 3.70
CA TYR A 59 -2.36 -15.52 3.62
C TYR A 59 -2.37 -14.12 4.24
N GLY A 60 -3.16 -13.21 3.66
CA GLY A 60 -3.35 -11.86 4.17
C GLY A 60 -2.82 -10.76 3.24
N GLY A 61 -3.06 -9.51 3.64
CA GLY A 61 -2.64 -8.31 2.93
C GLY A 61 -1.20 -7.89 3.26
N SER A 62 -0.93 -6.59 3.03
CA SER A 62 0.27 -5.93 3.55
C SER A 62 0.18 -5.71 5.06
N TYR A 63 1.32 -5.62 5.72
CA TYR A 63 1.41 -5.22 7.12
C TYR A 63 2.84 -4.81 7.49
N ALA A 64 2.95 -3.94 8.47
CA ALA A 64 4.20 -3.63 9.15
C ALA A 64 4.37 -4.52 10.38
N ARG A 65 5.61 -4.93 10.68
CA ARG A 65 5.94 -5.72 11.87
C ARG A 65 7.04 -5.04 12.68
N GLY A 66 6.72 -4.75 13.91
CA GLY A 66 7.61 -3.98 14.78
C GLY A 66 7.91 -2.61 14.19
N SER A 67 9.13 -2.12 14.38
CA SER A 67 9.55 -0.82 13.85
C SER A 67 10.43 -0.92 12.60
N THR A 68 10.67 -2.10 12.05
CA THR A 68 11.71 -2.30 11.01
C THR A 68 11.30 -3.17 9.84
N GLU A 69 10.12 -3.76 9.83
CA GLU A 69 9.73 -4.70 8.77
C GLU A 69 8.43 -4.29 8.08
N ILE A 70 8.41 -4.36 6.75
CA ILE A 70 7.22 -4.16 5.91
C ILE A 70 7.04 -5.40 5.04
N HIS A 71 5.83 -5.96 5.05
CA HIS A 71 5.44 -7.11 4.26
C HIS A 71 4.41 -6.70 3.21
N LEU A 72 4.78 -6.80 1.91
CA LEU A 72 3.95 -6.45 0.77
C LEU A 72 3.66 -7.72 -0.06
N ARG A 73 2.72 -8.52 0.40
CA ARG A 73 2.50 -9.89 -0.08
C ARG A 73 1.73 -10.00 -1.40
N LYS A 74 1.02 -8.99 -1.78
CA LYS A 74 0.14 -8.99 -2.95
C LYS A 74 0.55 -7.89 -3.92
N LYS A 75 0.35 -8.12 -5.22
CA LYS A 75 0.67 -7.14 -6.26
C LYS A 75 -0.03 -5.80 -6.03
N TRP A 76 -1.28 -5.81 -5.58
CA TRP A 76 -2.03 -4.60 -5.27
C TRP A 76 -1.41 -3.75 -4.14
N ALA A 77 -0.59 -4.36 -3.28
CA ALA A 77 0.10 -3.64 -2.20
C ALA A 77 1.34 -2.84 -2.70
N LEU A 78 1.78 -3.06 -3.95
CA LEU A 78 2.92 -2.38 -4.54
C LEU A 78 2.49 -1.02 -5.11
N ASN A 79 1.89 -0.17 -4.30
CA ASN A 79 1.51 1.19 -4.66
C ASN A 79 1.88 2.17 -3.53
N TYR A 80 1.99 3.46 -3.87
CA TYR A 80 2.41 4.47 -2.93
C TYR A 80 1.51 4.58 -1.70
N GLY A 81 0.19 4.50 -1.85
CA GLY A 81 -0.75 4.60 -0.74
C GLY A 81 -0.48 3.52 0.31
N VAL A 82 -0.39 2.25 -0.11
CA VAL A 82 -0.10 1.13 0.81
C VAL A 82 1.30 1.21 1.40
N ILE A 83 2.32 1.56 0.61
CA ILE A 83 3.69 1.68 1.12
C ILE A 83 3.78 2.76 2.19
N LEU A 84 3.17 3.93 1.96
CA LEU A 84 3.16 5.02 2.92
C LEU A 84 2.33 4.68 4.17
N HIS A 85 1.23 3.91 4.02
CA HIS A 85 0.46 3.36 5.13
C HIS A 85 1.33 2.45 6.02
N GLU A 86 1.96 1.45 5.44
CA GLU A 86 2.82 0.52 6.19
C GLU A 86 4.04 1.24 6.79
N TYR A 87 4.58 2.25 6.09
CA TYR A 87 5.66 3.05 6.64
C TYR A 87 5.22 3.92 7.82
N ALA A 88 3.99 4.44 7.82
CA ALA A 88 3.43 5.18 8.94
C ALA A 88 3.38 4.32 10.23
N HIS A 89 3.08 3.02 10.11
CA HIS A 89 3.16 2.08 11.23
C HIS A 89 4.56 1.96 11.82
N LEU A 90 5.63 2.11 11.03
CA LEU A 90 7.01 2.08 11.55
C LEU A 90 7.36 3.35 12.35
N LEU A 91 6.62 4.45 12.15
CA LEU A 91 6.85 5.74 12.78
C LEU A 91 6.00 5.97 14.04
N THR A 92 4.99 5.13 14.25
CA THR A 92 3.99 5.31 15.33
C THR A 92 3.78 4.03 16.12
N LYS A 93 3.15 4.13 17.29
CA LYS A 93 2.89 2.97 18.17
C LYS A 93 1.41 2.70 18.39
N ASP A 94 0.54 3.55 17.88
CA ASP A 94 -0.90 3.52 18.17
C ASP A 94 -1.73 2.77 17.11
N ILE A 95 -1.09 1.91 16.34
CA ILE A 95 -1.68 1.10 15.25
C ILE A 95 -2.40 2.04 14.26
N HIS A 96 -3.74 2.03 14.17
CA HIS A 96 -4.52 2.99 13.37
C HIS A 96 -5.07 4.14 14.22
N GLY A 97 -4.39 4.52 15.30
CA GLY A 97 -4.77 5.61 16.17
C GLY A 97 -4.53 6.99 15.55
N ARG A 98 -4.70 8.03 16.38
CA ARG A 98 -4.61 9.43 15.92
C ARG A 98 -3.22 9.80 15.41
N GLN A 99 -2.16 9.30 16.09
CA GLN A 99 -0.78 9.54 15.67
C GLN A 99 -0.48 8.88 14.32
N PHE A 100 -0.95 7.64 14.11
CA PHE A 100 -0.83 6.95 12.85
C PHE A 100 -1.47 7.76 11.72
N VAL A 101 -2.71 8.21 11.89
CA VAL A 101 -3.41 8.99 10.86
C VAL A 101 -2.65 10.27 10.54
N SER A 102 -2.15 10.99 11.57
CA SER A 102 -1.37 12.20 11.36
C SER A 102 -0.05 11.93 10.62
N ALA A 103 0.64 10.84 10.96
CA ALA A 103 1.84 10.41 10.25
C ALA A 103 1.53 10.09 8.78
N TYR A 104 0.52 9.27 8.56
CA TYR A 104 0.14 8.80 7.23
C TYR A 104 -0.29 9.95 6.30
N CYS A 105 -1.15 10.86 6.78
CA CYS A 105 -1.56 12.03 6.01
C CYS A 105 -0.40 12.96 5.65
N ASN A 106 0.55 13.15 6.56
CA ASN A 106 1.75 13.91 6.27
C ASN A 106 2.64 13.21 5.23
N LEU A 107 2.76 11.89 5.29
CA LEU A 107 3.50 11.12 4.27
C LEU A 107 2.81 11.24 2.90
N LEU A 108 1.49 11.13 2.84
CA LEU A 108 0.72 11.31 1.60
C LEU A 108 0.91 12.71 1.02
N ASN A 109 0.75 13.74 1.84
CA ASN A 109 0.85 15.12 1.39
C ASN A 109 2.26 15.49 0.87
N ILE A 110 3.33 14.92 1.47
CA ILE A 110 4.71 15.27 1.10
C ILE A 110 5.26 14.36 0.02
N PHE A 111 4.99 13.08 0.07
CA PHE A 111 5.71 12.08 -0.73
C PHE A 111 4.85 11.41 -1.81
N HIS A 112 3.53 11.35 -1.65
CA HIS A 112 2.68 10.75 -2.67
C HIS A 112 2.73 11.56 -3.97
N PRO A 113 2.81 10.95 -5.18
CA PRO A 113 2.86 11.68 -6.44
C PRO A 113 1.73 12.68 -6.65
N LYS A 114 0.53 12.36 -6.18
CA LYS A 114 -0.65 13.26 -6.28
C LYS A 114 -0.68 14.34 -5.20
N GLN A 115 0.14 14.26 -4.18
CA GLN A 115 0.25 15.21 -3.07
C GLN A 115 -1.11 15.75 -2.58
N PRO A 116 -2.04 14.88 -2.13
CA PRO A 116 -3.33 15.37 -1.64
C PRO A 116 -3.10 16.42 -0.54
N SER A 117 -3.83 17.53 -0.58
CA SER A 117 -3.69 18.57 0.44
C SER A 117 -4.18 18.07 1.80
N ILE A 118 -3.68 18.69 2.87
CA ILE A 118 -4.16 18.34 4.24
C ILE A 118 -5.65 18.65 4.36
N ASP A 119 -6.12 19.72 3.74
CA ASP A 119 -7.53 20.13 3.79
C ASP A 119 -8.43 19.09 3.09
N GLU A 120 -8.05 18.61 1.91
CA GLU A 120 -8.75 17.51 1.23
C GLU A 120 -8.78 16.24 2.08
N LEU A 121 -7.65 15.87 2.69
CA LEU A 121 -7.58 14.72 3.57
C LEU A 121 -8.48 14.89 4.79
N CYS A 122 -8.47 16.07 5.45
CA CYS A 122 -9.34 16.37 6.58
C CYS A 122 -10.82 16.31 6.22
N GLN A 123 -11.20 16.93 5.10
CA GLN A 123 -12.58 16.94 4.63
C GLN A 123 -13.12 15.53 4.39
N THR A 124 -12.33 14.69 3.75
CA THR A 124 -12.74 13.31 3.49
C THR A 124 -12.72 12.45 4.76
N MET A 125 -11.73 12.60 5.64
CA MET A 125 -11.67 11.89 6.93
C MET A 125 -12.86 12.17 7.81
N TYR A 126 -13.36 13.41 7.81
CA TYR A 126 -14.54 13.79 8.57
C TYR A 126 -15.76 12.93 8.21
N GLN A 127 -15.96 12.62 6.92
CA GLN A 127 -17.07 11.79 6.44
C GLN A 127 -17.00 10.36 7.01
N PHE A 128 -15.80 9.85 7.25
CA PHE A 128 -15.57 8.50 7.80
C PHE A 128 -15.34 8.51 9.31
N ARG A 129 -15.46 9.65 9.99
CA ARG A 129 -15.21 9.82 11.42
C ARG A 129 -13.81 9.32 11.82
N VAL A 130 -12.81 9.55 10.97
CA VAL A 130 -11.41 9.24 11.26
C VAL A 130 -10.81 10.37 12.09
N SER A 131 -10.31 10.02 13.26
CA SER A 131 -9.69 10.97 14.19
C SER A 131 -8.19 11.05 13.96
N HIS A 132 -7.61 12.24 14.12
CA HIS A 132 -6.19 12.51 13.96
C HIS A 132 -5.68 13.50 15.01
N ASP A 133 -4.36 13.59 15.17
CA ASP A 133 -3.69 14.63 15.95
C ASP A 133 -3.31 15.83 15.04
N CYS A 134 -2.69 16.86 15.61
CA CYS A 134 -2.27 18.02 14.85
C CYS A 134 -1.17 17.67 13.83
N PHE A 135 -1.43 17.90 12.54
CA PHE A 135 -0.50 17.61 11.46
C PHE A 135 0.78 18.44 11.53
N ASP A 136 0.67 19.72 11.84
CA ASP A 136 1.81 20.61 11.91
C ASP A 136 2.74 20.27 13.09
N GLU A 137 2.18 19.84 14.20
CA GLU A 137 2.96 19.35 15.34
C GLU A 137 3.76 18.12 14.94
N TRP A 138 3.14 17.17 14.27
CA TRP A 138 3.82 15.99 13.78
C TRP A 138 4.95 16.34 12.79
N ARG A 139 4.70 17.27 11.85
CA ARG A 139 5.72 17.77 10.92
C ARG A 139 6.90 18.40 11.62
N ARG A 140 6.65 19.28 12.60
CA ARG A 140 7.71 19.93 13.39
C ARG A 140 8.56 18.92 14.13
N LYS A 141 7.93 17.94 14.79
CA LYS A 141 8.61 16.86 15.51
C LYS A 141 9.57 16.07 14.60
N HIS A 142 9.16 15.78 13.39
CA HIS A 142 9.97 15.00 12.43
C HIS A 142 10.80 15.87 11.48
N LYS A 143 10.85 17.19 11.70
CA LYS A 143 11.62 18.16 10.89
C LYS A 143 11.32 18.07 9.39
N LEU A 144 10.09 17.70 9.03
CA LEU A 144 9.68 17.63 7.65
C LEU A 144 9.40 19.02 7.08
N SER A 145 9.89 19.29 5.90
CA SER A 145 9.66 20.56 5.21
C SER A 145 9.05 20.31 3.84
N ARG A 146 8.43 21.35 3.25
CA ARG A 146 7.97 21.33 1.86
C ARG A 146 9.10 21.20 0.83
N ARG A 147 10.36 21.21 1.25
CA ARG A 147 11.53 20.98 0.38
C ARG A 147 11.70 19.51 -0.02
N HIS A 148 11.05 18.58 0.70
CA HIS A 148 11.04 17.18 0.27
C HIS A 148 10.17 17.05 -0.98
N LYS A 149 10.78 16.55 -2.06
CA LYS A 149 10.08 16.32 -3.32
C LYS A 149 9.16 15.08 -3.22
N PRO A 150 8.01 15.07 -3.89
CA PRO A 150 7.19 13.86 -4.00
C PRO A 150 7.96 12.76 -4.75
N PHE A 151 7.43 11.55 -4.69
CA PHE A 151 7.87 10.48 -5.59
C PHE A 151 7.36 10.77 -7.02
N GLU A 152 8.09 10.28 -7.99
CA GLU A 152 7.67 10.37 -9.39
C GLU A 152 6.44 9.47 -9.61
N ALA A 153 5.47 9.99 -10.35
CA ALA A 153 4.32 9.19 -10.74
C ALA A 153 4.80 8.05 -11.65
N VAL A 154 4.43 6.82 -11.31
CA VAL A 154 4.61 5.70 -12.24
C VAL A 154 3.61 5.90 -13.37
N PRO A 155 4.04 5.85 -14.65
CA PRO A 155 3.12 5.93 -15.77
C PRO A 155 1.99 4.90 -15.59
N GLU A 156 0.75 5.31 -15.81
CA GLU A 156 -0.36 4.37 -15.86
C GLU A 156 -0.06 3.36 -16.97
N ILE A 157 0.36 2.17 -16.58
CA ILE A 157 0.45 1.08 -17.53
C ILE A 157 -1.01 0.81 -17.93
N ALA A 158 -1.35 1.14 -19.17
CA ALA A 158 -2.63 0.74 -19.74
C ALA A 158 -2.83 -0.72 -19.35
N ILE A 159 -3.85 -0.99 -18.54
CA ILE A 159 -4.19 -2.35 -18.14
C ILE A 159 -4.65 -3.00 -19.44
N VAL A 160 -3.72 -3.66 -20.14
CA VAL A 160 -4.10 -4.61 -21.18
C VAL A 160 -4.91 -5.65 -20.40
N GLU A 161 -6.23 -5.55 -20.50
CA GLU A 161 -7.12 -6.55 -19.93
C GLU A 161 -6.64 -7.89 -20.44
N LYS A 162 -6.05 -8.69 -19.55
CA LYS A 162 -5.73 -10.06 -19.90
C LYS A 162 -7.03 -10.66 -20.40
N PRO A 163 -7.04 -11.22 -21.61
CA PRO A 163 -8.25 -11.82 -22.15
C PRO A 163 -8.81 -12.75 -21.07
N LYS A 164 -10.05 -12.52 -20.66
CA LYS A 164 -10.73 -13.33 -19.65
C LYS A 164 -10.57 -14.77 -20.10
N LYS A 165 -9.78 -15.57 -19.37
CA LYS A 165 -9.64 -17.00 -19.65
C LYS A 165 -11.06 -17.53 -19.68
N LYS A 166 -11.57 -17.88 -20.88
CA LYS A 166 -12.88 -18.52 -21.01
C LYS A 166 -12.85 -19.72 -20.08
N ARG A 167 -13.78 -19.77 -19.13
CA ARG A 167 -13.93 -20.95 -18.29
C ARG A 167 -14.29 -22.10 -19.23
N ILE A 168 -13.31 -22.92 -19.56
CA ILE A 168 -13.51 -24.14 -20.32
C ILE A 168 -14.37 -25.04 -19.44
N SER A 169 -15.54 -25.45 -19.92
CA SER A 169 -16.43 -26.34 -19.18
C SER A 169 -15.74 -27.67 -18.90
N ALA A 170 -16.18 -28.40 -17.87
CA ALA A 170 -15.62 -29.73 -17.58
C ALA A 170 -15.72 -30.66 -18.79
N LYS A 171 -16.78 -30.55 -19.61
CA LYS A 171 -16.95 -31.29 -20.86
C LYS A 171 -15.91 -30.95 -21.92
N GLN A 172 -15.52 -29.68 -22.06
CA GLN A 172 -14.46 -29.24 -22.96
C GLN A 172 -13.06 -29.67 -22.51
N ARG A 173 -12.83 -29.76 -21.20
CA ARG A 173 -11.58 -30.31 -20.67
C ARG A 173 -11.45 -31.82 -20.92
N CYS A 174 -12.53 -32.57 -20.77
CA CYS A 174 -12.53 -33.99 -21.12
C CYS A 174 -12.26 -34.22 -22.61
N GLN A 175 -12.89 -33.42 -23.49
CA GLN A 175 -12.62 -33.51 -24.93
C GLN A 175 -11.17 -33.24 -25.31
N MET A 176 -10.55 -32.21 -24.73
CA MET A 176 -9.12 -31.90 -24.98
C MET A 176 -8.20 -33.01 -24.49
N LEU A 177 -8.53 -33.70 -23.39
CA LEU A 177 -7.73 -34.80 -22.87
C LEU A 177 -7.91 -36.09 -23.70
N THR A 178 -9.03 -36.32 -24.35
CA THR A 178 -9.22 -37.44 -25.27
C THR A 178 -8.49 -37.21 -26.59
N GLU A 179 -8.48 -36.00 -27.11
CA GLU A 179 -7.75 -35.65 -28.33
C GLU A 179 -6.22 -35.74 -28.16
N GLU A 180 -5.67 -35.45 -26.96
CA GLU A 180 -4.24 -35.68 -26.67
C GLU A 180 -3.87 -37.17 -26.57
N HIS A 181 -4.77 -38.05 -26.19
CA HIS A 181 -4.52 -39.49 -26.11
C HIS A 181 -4.49 -40.16 -27.48
N ASP A 182 -5.26 -39.67 -28.44
CA ASP A 182 -5.29 -40.26 -29.81
C ASP A 182 -3.99 -40.07 -30.61
N TRP A 183 -3.11 -39.16 -30.15
CA TRP A 183 -1.80 -38.94 -30.79
C TRP A 183 -0.69 -39.90 -30.30
N LEU A 184 -0.94 -40.65 -29.22
CA LEU A 184 0.06 -41.55 -28.63
C LEU A 184 -0.05 -42.99 -29.12
N GLU A 185 -1.07 -43.35 -29.91
CA GLU A 185 -1.22 -44.69 -30.49
C GLU A 185 -0.72 -44.82 -31.95
N ILE A 186 -0.09 -43.81 -32.51
CA ILE A 186 0.38 -43.84 -33.92
C ILE A 186 1.91 -43.91 -34.03
N TYR A 187 2.63 -44.30 -32.95
CA TYR A 187 4.07 -44.62 -33.08
C TYR A 187 4.43 -45.86 -32.30
#